data_364880c26ea359f264ef7801ffeb19b9
#
_entry.id   364880c26ea359f264ef7801ffeb19b9
#
_cell.length_a   1.000
_cell.length_b   1.000
_cell.length_c   1.000
_cell.angle_alpha   90.00
_cell.angle_beta   90.00
_cell.angle_gamma   90.00
#
_symmetry.space_group_name_H-M   'P 1'
#
loop_
_entity.id
_entity.type
_entity.pdbx_description
1 polymer ?
#
loop_
_entity_poly.entity_id
_entity_poly.type
_entity_poly.pdbx_seq_one_letter_code
_entity_poly.pdbx_strand_id
1 'polypeptide(L)'
;KGNKLPKDFIKFRIRDAVNGKWLIFPAHLGSITDTVTPEYSTERYIGRPDSVHIYTGTNRSVGFDFKVAAFTKQEIPIIQEKMNYLMGLGYPSFKPMFDGDGEGRPVSPYIYLTIGDLFKNTPGYFDNITITMEENATWELDEGFQIPMFFNVSVNFVYIGKYLPTTLSKHYEVPWLEDSGHGDGKYQTFGDQDPTSLGRVPTRKKVKTGWSKGLN
;
A
#
# COMPACT_ATOMS: atom_id res chain seq x y z
N LYS A 1 13.42 12.16 -20.03
CA LYS A 1 12.49 13.19 -19.48
C LYS A 1 11.33 12.40 -18.88
N GLY A 2 11.30 12.21 -17.54
CA GLY A 2 10.25 11.45 -16.88
C GLY A 2 8.91 12.18 -17.05
N ASN A 3 7.90 11.45 -17.52
CA ASN A 3 6.52 11.93 -17.56
C ASN A 3 6.12 12.29 -16.11
N LYS A 4 6.05 13.57 -15.83
CA LYS A 4 5.40 14.06 -14.62
C LYS A 4 3.92 13.83 -14.81
N LEU A 5 3.35 12.88 -14.06
CA LEU A 5 1.91 12.75 -13.97
C LEU A 5 1.29 14.10 -13.55
N PRO A 6 0.12 14.46 -14.09
CA PRO A 6 -0.60 15.66 -13.69
C PRO A 6 -0.71 15.73 -12.16
N LYS A 7 -0.65 16.93 -11.60
CA LYS A 7 -0.65 17.16 -10.14
C LYS A 7 -1.93 16.71 -9.43
N ASP A 8 -2.98 16.48 -10.21
CA ASP A 8 -4.35 16.22 -9.70
C ASP A 8 -4.64 14.73 -9.49
N PHE A 9 -3.71 13.83 -9.89
CA PHE A 9 -3.90 12.41 -9.70
C PHE A 9 -3.33 11.93 -8.37
N ILE A 10 -4.14 11.15 -7.65
CA ILE A 10 -3.70 10.40 -6.47
C ILE A 10 -2.61 9.42 -6.93
N LYS A 11 -1.47 9.44 -6.25
CA LYS A 11 -0.35 8.53 -6.55
C LYS A 11 -0.73 7.13 -6.11
N PHE A 12 -1.04 6.26 -7.06
CA PHE A 12 -1.23 4.83 -6.84
C PHE A 12 -0.11 4.07 -7.56
N ARG A 13 0.77 3.44 -6.79
CA ARG A 13 1.97 2.77 -7.32
C ARG A 13 2.30 1.54 -6.51
N ILE A 14 2.64 0.48 -7.20
CA ILE A 14 3.16 -0.76 -6.64
C ILE A 14 4.57 -0.94 -7.18
N ARG A 15 5.54 -1.16 -6.30
CA ARG A 15 6.91 -1.44 -6.69
C ARG A 15 7.30 -2.84 -6.23
N ASP A 16 7.75 -3.66 -7.15
CA ASP A 16 8.37 -4.93 -6.84
C ASP A 16 9.73 -4.70 -6.16
N ALA A 17 9.91 -5.24 -4.97
CA ALA A 17 11.14 -5.11 -4.21
C ALA A 17 12.28 -5.96 -4.77
N VAL A 18 11.95 -7.07 -5.46
CA VAL A 18 12.91 -8.06 -5.96
C VAL A 18 13.50 -7.62 -7.29
N ASN A 19 12.62 -7.27 -8.26
CA ASN A 19 13.02 -6.93 -9.63
C ASN A 19 13.10 -5.41 -9.85
N GLY A 20 12.69 -4.59 -8.88
CA GLY A 20 12.73 -3.13 -8.96
C GLY A 20 11.74 -2.51 -9.94
N LYS A 21 10.82 -3.30 -10.50
CA LYS A 21 9.82 -2.82 -11.46
C LYS A 21 8.70 -2.04 -10.78
N TRP A 22 8.20 -1.03 -11.49
CA TRP A 22 7.07 -0.23 -11.06
C TRP A 22 5.82 -0.57 -11.83
N LEU A 23 4.73 -0.82 -11.12
CA LEU A 23 3.39 -0.92 -11.66
C LEU A 23 2.63 0.37 -11.35
N ILE A 24 2.23 1.06 -12.41
CA ILE A 24 1.43 2.28 -12.35
C ILE A 24 0.24 2.07 -13.27
N PHE A 25 -0.95 2.08 -12.69
CA PHE A 25 -2.19 1.93 -13.45
C PHE A 25 -2.90 3.28 -13.59
N PRO A 26 -3.48 3.57 -14.76
CA PRO A 26 -4.52 4.58 -14.88
C PRO A 26 -5.81 4.01 -14.28
N ALA A 27 -5.88 3.99 -12.95
CA ALA A 27 -6.92 3.29 -12.22
C ALA A 27 -7.82 4.27 -11.47
N HIS A 28 -9.10 3.92 -11.39
CA HIS A 28 -10.02 4.51 -10.43
C HIS A 28 -9.92 3.70 -9.13
N LEU A 29 -9.40 4.34 -8.09
CA LEU A 29 -9.28 3.72 -6.78
C LEU A 29 -10.67 3.71 -6.12
N GLY A 30 -11.09 2.53 -5.67
CA GLY A 30 -12.35 2.32 -4.98
C GLY A 30 -12.22 2.45 -3.46
N SER A 31 -12.77 1.47 -2.74
CA SER A 31 -12.67 1.42 -1.28
C SER A 31 -11.26 1.07 -0.82
N ILE A 32 -10.86 1.65 0.31
CA ILE A 32 -9.63 1.29 1.02
C ILE A 32 -10.03 0.94 2.45
N THR A 33 -9.71 -0.28 2.88
CA THR A 33 -10.00 -0.77 4.21
C THR A 33 -8.69 -1.11 4.90
N ASP A 34 -8.40 -0.44 6.00
CA ASP A 34 -7.22 -0.70 6.82
C ASP A 34 -7.65 -1.42 8.09
N THR A 35 -7.18 -2.64 8.29
CA THR A 35 -7.57 -3.52 9.40
C THR A 35 -6.36 -3.84 10.25
N VAL A 36 -6.48 -3.58 11.55
CA VAL A 36 -5.48 -3.93 12.54
C VAL A 36 -6.08 -4.98 13.47
N THR A 37 -5.45 -6.13 13.53
CA THR A 37 -5.91 -7.28 14.33
C THR A 37 -4.87 -7.61 15.39
N PRO A 38 -5.08 -7.17 16.66
CA PRO A 38 -4.25 -7.60 17.78
C PRO A 38 -4.56 -9.04 18.17
N GLU A 39 -3.53 -9.80 18.47
CA GLU A 39 -3.62 -11.20 18.86
C GLU A 39 -3.30 -11.37 20.34
N TYR A 40 -4.11 -12.17 21.05
CA TYR A 40 -3.95 -12.49 22.46
C TYR A 40 -4.03 -14.00 22.68
N SER A 41 -3.08 -14.56 23.40
CA SER A 41 -3.23 -15.89 23.97
C SER A 41 -3.97 -15.82 25.31
N THR A 42 -4.79 -16.81 25.58
CA THR A 42 -5.58 -16.88 26.82
C THR A 42 -5.10 -18.04 27.67
N GLU A 43 -4.68 -17.75 28.89
CA GLU A 43 -4.27 -18.76 29.86
C GLU A 43 -5.16 -18.74 31.10
N ARG A 44 -5.39 -19.92 31.66
CA ARG A 44 -6.16 -20.09 32.88
C ARG A 44 -5.26 -20.66 33.99
N TYR A 45 -5.24 -19.97 35.09
CA TYR A 45 -4.53 -20.43 36.28
C TYR A 45 -5.49 -21.14 37.25
N ILE A 46 -4.99 -22.19 37.89
CA ILE A 46 -5.77 -22.94 38.92
C ILE A 46 -6.09 -21.99 40.07
N GLY A 47 -7.37 -21.90 40.45
CA GLY A 47 -7.84 -21.06 41.55
C GLY A 47 -8.26 -19.64 41.11
N ARG A 48 -8.15 -19.27 39.84
CA ARG A 48 -8.71 -18.03 39.33
C ARG A 48 -9.93 -18.29 38.43
N PRO A 49 -11.05 -17.61 38.64
CA PRO A 49 -12.24 -17.75 37.77
C PRO A 49 -12.08 -17.05 36.43
N ASP A 50 -11.22 -16.03 36.35
CA ASP A 50 -10.93 -15.21 35.17
C ASP A 50 -9.73 -15.74 34.39
N SER A 51 -9.73 -15.50 33.11
CA SER A 51 -8.61 -15.82 32.20
C SER A 51 -7.64 -14.65 32.12
N VAL A 52 -6.35 -14.94 31.99
CA VAL A 52 -5.31 -13.96 31.73
C VAL A 52 -5.09 -13.88 30.21
N HIS A 53 -5.13 -12.68 29.67
CA HIS A 53 -4.90 -12.40 28.25
C HIS A 53 -3.50 -11.83 28.07
N ILE A 54 -2.67 -12.54 27.32
CA ILE A 54 -1.29 -12.16 27.03
C ILE A 54 -1.23 -11.71 25.56
N TYR A 55 -0.80 -10.48 25.34
CA TYR A 55 -0.59 -9.96 23.98
C TYR A 55 0.56 -10.71 23.30
N THR A 56 0.30 -11.27 22.12
CA THR A 56 1.26 -12.06 21.33
C THR A 56 1.76 -11.35 20.09
N GLY A 57 0.93 -10.50 19.47
CA GLY A 57 1.29 -9.81 18.26
C GLY A 57 0.17 -8.95 17.69
N THR A 58 0.44 -8.28 16.61
CA THR A 58 -0.56 -7.52 15.83
C THR A 58 -0.28 -7.68 14.35
N ASN A 59 -1.31 -8.07 13.61
CA ASN A 59 -1.29 -8.11 12.17
C ASN A 59 -2.04 -6.90 11.62
N ARG A 60 -1.50 -6.30 10.56
CA ARG A 60 -2.15 -5.20 9.85
C ARG A 60 -2.27 -5.53 8.38
N SER A 61 -3.47 -5.41 7.85
CA SER A 61 -3.75 -5.62 6.43
C SER A 61 -4.51 -4.43 5.84
N VAL A 62 -4.23 -4.13 4.58
CA VAL A 62 -4.88 -3.07 3.83
C VAL A 62 -5.54 -3.69 2.62
N GLY A 63 -6.87 -3.79 2.67
CA GLY A 63 -7.69 -4.17 1.52
C GLY A 63 -7.97 -2.94 0.66
N PHE A 64 -7.84 -3.05 -0.64
CA PHE A 64 -8.21 -1.97 -1.56
C PHE A 64 -8.67 -2.52 -2.90
N ASP A 65 -9.61 -1.79 -3.50
CA ASP A 65 -10.16 -2.11 -4.79
C ASP A 65 -9.80 -1.02 -5.79
N PHE A 66 -9.55 -1.40 -7.02
CA PHE A 66 -9.36 -0.45 -8.10
C PHE A 66 -9.89 -0.99 -9.42
N LYS A 67 -10.38 -0.06 -10.25
CA LYS A 67 -10.89 -0.37 -11.57
C LYS A 67 -9.91 0.12 -12.62
N VAL A 68 -9.61 -0.75 -13.58
CA VAL A 68 -8.80 -0.43 -14.74
C VAL A 68 -9.64 -0.54 -15.99
N ALA A 69 -9.62 0.48 -16.82
CA ALA A 69 -10.35 0.52 -18.07
C ALA A 69 -9.38 0.78 -19.23
N ALA A 70 -9.53 0.02 -20.32
CA ALA A 70 -8.93 0.35 -21.59
C ALA A 70 -9.94 1.16 -22.41
N PHE A 71 -9.58 2.36 -22.83
CA PHE A 71 -10.42 3.20 -23.67
C PHE A 71 -10.12 3.02 -25.16
N THR A 72 -8.95 2.50 -25.48
CA THR A 72 -8.51 2.26 -26.84
C THR A 72 -7.93 0.84 -26.97
N LYS A 73 -8.06 0.28 -28.18
CA LYS A 73 -7.47 -1.03 -28.50
C LYS A 73 -5.95 -1.08 -28.26
N GLN A 74 -5.27 0.05 -28.45
CA GLN A 74 -3.81 0.15 -28.25
C GLN A 74 -3.41 0.07 -26.79
N GLU A 75 -4.30 0.39 -25.86
CA GLU A 75 -4.03 0.31 -24.41
C GLU A 75 -4.18 -1.11 -23.86
N ILE A 76 -4.96 -1.97 -24.53
CA ILE A 76 -5.26 -3.33 -24.08
C ILE A 76 -3.98 -4.14 -23.81
N PRO A 77 -3.01 -4.24 -24.75
CA PRO A 77 -1.80 -5.02 -24.51
C PRO A 77 -0.99 -4.52 -23.31
N ILE A 78 -0.90 -3.19 -23.14
CA ILE A 78 -0.14 -2.56 -22.07
C ILE A 78 -0.79 -2.83 -20.71
N ILE A 79 -2.11 -2.74 -20.64
CA ILE A 79 -2.87 -3.02 -19.43
C ILE A 79 -2.76 -4.50 -19.10
N GLN A 80 -2.91 -5.38 -20.09
CA GLN A 80 -2.83 -6.82 -19.89
C GLN A 80 -1.44 -7.27 -19.43
N GLU A 81 -0.37 -6.69 -19.95
CA GLU A 81 0.99 -6.95 -19.47
C GLU A 81 1.14 -6.57 -17.98
N LYS A 82 0.62 -5.40 -17.60
CA LYS A 82 0.63 -4.96 -16.21
C LYS A 82 -0.22 -5.84 -15.29
N MET A 83 -1.39 -6.29 -15.76
CA MET A 83 -2.26 -7.19 -15.02
C MET A 83 -1.61 -8.56 -14.84
N ASN A 84 -0.99 -9.10 -15.89
CA ASN A 84 -0.21 -10.33 -15.81
C ASN A 84 0.94 -10.21 -14.81
N TYR A 85 1.67 -9.10 -14.82
CA TYR A 85 2.73 -8.84 -13.85
C TYR A 85 2.20 -8.71 -12.43
N LEU A 86 1.05 -8.06 -12.24
CA LEU A 86 0.38 -7.95 -10.94
C LEU A 86 0.05 -9.34 -10.37
N MET A 87 -0.53 -10.23 -11.19
CA MET A 87 -0.76 -11.62 -10.78
C MET A 87 0.54 -12.35 -10.46
N GLY A 88 1.59 -12.06 -11.21
CA GLY A 88 2.94 -12.59 -10.98
C GLY A 88 3.54 -12.20 -9.63
N LEU A 89 3.13 -11.08 -9.03
CA LEU A 89 3.57 -10.66 -7.69
C LEU A 89 3.04 -11.56 -6.56
N GLY A 90 2.13 -12.49 -6.84
CA GLY A 90 1.72 -13.54 -5.92
C GLY A 90 2.66 -14.75 -5.90
N TYR A 91 3.63 -14.82 -6.82
CA TYR A 91 4.54 -15.96 -6.94
C TYR A 91 5.98 -15.58 -6.58
N PRO A 92 6.77 -16.53 -6.05
CA PRO A 92 8.17 -16.26 -5.73
C PRO A 92 8.98 -16.05 -7.01
N SER A 93 9.99 -15.20 -6.92
CA SER A 93 11.03 -15.09 -7.94
C SER A 93 12.19 -16.01 -7.62
N PHE A 94 12.80 -16.62 -8.64
CA PHE A 94 13.98 -17.45 -8.47
C PHE A 94 15.22 -16.66 -8.88
N LYS A 95 16.19 -16.52 -7.97
CA LYS A 95 17.49 -15.91 -8.29
C LYS A 95 18.55 -16.99 -8.37
N PRO A 96 19.41 -17.00 -9.40
CA PRO A 96 20.50 -17.95 -9.47
C PRO A 96 21.41 -17.80 -8.25
N MET A 97 21.85 -18.91 -7.71
CA MET A 97 22.66 -18.95 -6.49
C MET A 97 24.13 -18.58 -6.75
N PHE A 98 24.58 -18.79 -7.98
CA PHE A 98 25.91 -18.47 -8.52
C PHE A 98 25.79 -18.24 -10.03
N ASP A 99 26.86 -17.81 -10.69
CA ASP A 99 26.96 -17.60 -12.15
C ASP A 99 26.80 -18.90 -12.98
N GLY A 100 25.89 -19.78 -12.63
CA GLY A 100 25.65 -21.06 -13.31
C GLY A 100 24.15 -21.37 -13.44
N ASP A 101 23.81 -22.15 -14.44
CA ASP A 101 22.45 -22.54 -14.87
C ASP A 101 21.66 -23.41 -13.86
N GLY A 102 21.82 -23.22 -12.56
CA GLY A 102 21.09 -23.95 -11.53
C GLY A 102 19.80 -23.28 -11.15
N GLU A 103 18.77 -24.08 -10.77
CA GLU A 103 17.54 -23.60 -10.19
C GLU A 103 17.85 -22.72 -8.97
N GLY A 104 17.49 -21.45 -9.06
CA GLY A 104 17.83 -20.45 -8.08
C GLY A 104 17.01 -20.59 -6.80
N ARG A 105 17.51 -19.99 -5.74
CA ARG A 105 16.78 -19.88 -4.47
C ARG A 105 15.49 -19.07 -4.63
N PRO A 106 14.34 -19.56 -4.15
CA PRO A 106 13.09 -18.79 -4.16
C PRO A 106 13.22 -17.56 -3.25
N VAL A 107 12.81 -16.41 -3.78
CA VAL A 107 12.79 -15.13 -3.06
C VAL A 107 11.36 -14.71 -2.93
N SER A 108 10.94 -14.38 -1.70
CA SER A 108 9.58 -13.93 -1.40
C SER A 108 9.22 -12.68 -2.19
N PRO A 109 7.99 -12.59 -2.70
CA PRO A 109 7.53 -11.49 -3.54
C PRO A 109 7.16 -10.26 -2.69
N TYR A 110 8.14 -9.63 -2.06
CA TYR A 110 7.91 -8.39 -1.33
C TYR A 110 7.70 -7.22 -2.27
N ILE A 111 6.83 -6.32 -1.86
CA ILE A 111 6.48 -5.14 -2.62
C ILE A 111 6.49 -3.89 -1.74
N TYR A 112 6.54 -2.73 -2.38
CA TYR A 112 6.31 -1.44 -1.76
C TYR A 112 5.04 -0.83 -2.33
N LEU A 113 4.08 -0.53 -1.46
CA LEU A 113 2.82 0.09 -1.82
C LEU A 113 2.87 1.60 -1.57
N THR A 114 2.34 2.37 -2.52
CA THR A 114 2.11 3.81 -2.38
C THR A 114 0.69 4.14 -2.79
N ILE A 115 -0.10 4.64 -1.85
CA ILE A 115 -1.47 5.14 -2.07
C ILE A 115 -1.56 6.55 -1.52
N GLY A 116 -1.51 7.54 -2.40
CA GLY A 116 -1.55 8.95 -2.03
C GLY A 116 -0.48 9.34 -1.02
N ASP A 117 -0.91 10.02 0.02
CA ASP A 117 -0.08 10.38 1.17
C ASP A 117 -0.31 9.48 2.39
N LEU A 118 -1.27 8.55 2.32
CA LEU A 118 -1.55 7.59 3.40
C LEU A 118 -0.44 6.55 3.53
N PHE A 119 -0.05 5.97 2.41
CA PHE A 119 0.96 4.93 2.34
C PHE A 119 2.04 5.35 1.34
N LYS A 120 3.28 5.54 1.79
CA LYS A 120 4.43 5.90 0.94
C LYS A 120 5.52 4.86 1.07
N ASN A 121 5.80 4.15 -0.03
CA ASN A 121 6.79 3.08 -0.03
C ASN A 121 6.64 2.13 1.18
N THR A 122 5.42 1.73 1.45
CA THR A 122 5.10 0.85 2.57
C THR A 122 5.45 -0.56 2.20
N PRO A 123 6.38 -1.23 2.91
CA PRO A 123 6.77 -2.59 2.60
C PRO A 123 5.70 -3.59 3.03
N GLY A 124 5.54 -4.64 2.26
CA GLY A 124 4.61 -5.73 2.53
C GLY A 124 4.57 -6.76 1.41
N TYR A 125 3.53 -7.55 1.40
CA TYR A 125 3.25 -8.54 0.36
C TYR A 125 1.75 -8.64 0.12
N PHE A 126 1.37 -9.20 -1.01
CA PHE A 126 -0.02 -9.50 -1.28
C PHE A 126 -0.40 -10.87 -0.72
N ASP A 127 -1.43 -10.88 0.11
CA ASP A 127 -2.04 -12.10 0.62
C ASP A 127 -3.07 -12.66 -0.38
N ASN A 128 -3.83 -11.76 -1.01
CA ASN A 128 -4.81 -12.11 -2.02
C ASN A 128 -4.84 -11.08 -3.13
N ILE A 129 -4.93 -11.55 -4.37
CA ILE A 129 -5.13 -10.74 -5.58
C ILE A 129 -6.29 -11.36 -6.34
N THR A 130 -7.39 -10.65 -6.47
CA THR A 130 -8.57 -11.07 -7.21
C THR A 130 -8.81 -10.12 -8.37
N ILE A 131 -8.85 -10.65 -9.56
CA ILE A 131 -9.21 -9.92 -10.79
C ILE A 131 -10.56 -10.40 -11.24
N THR A 132 -11.55 -9.51 -11.25
CA THR A 132 -12.91 -9.79 -11.69
C THR A 132 -13.18 -9.08 -12.99
N MET A 133 -13.67 -9.82 -13.95
CA MET A 133 -14.19 -9.31 -15.22
C MET A 133 -15.69 -9.11 -15.04
N GLU A 134 -16.18 -7.88 -15.22
CA GLU A 134 -17.60 -7.58 -15.06
C GLU A 134 -18.40 -8.20 -16.22
N GLU A 135 -19.60 -8.71 -15.91
CA GLU A 135 -20.50 -9.30 -16.90
C GLU A 135 -20.90 -8.30 -18.01
N ASN A 136 -21.00 -7.03 -17.63
CA ASN A 136 -21.34 -5.94 -18.54
C ASN A 136 -20.11 -5.29 -19.21
N ALA A 137 -18.91 -5.88 -19.08
CA ALA A 137 -17.73 -5.37 -19.71
C ALA A 137 -17.82 -5.53 -21.25
N THR A 138 -17.51 -4.48 -21.98
CA THR A 138 -17.34 -4.58 -23.43
C THR A 138 -16.08 -5.37 -23.74
N TRP A 139 -16.21 -6.31 -24.66
CA TRP A 139 -15.10 -7.14 -25.12
C TRP A 139 -14.62 -6.66 -26.48
N GLU A 140 -13.31 -6.70 -26.71
CA GLU A 140 -12.75 -6.61 -28.04
C GLU A 140 -12.96 -7.97 -28.74
N LEU A 141 -13.40 -7.94 -30.01
CA LEU A 141 -13.78 -9.15 -30.73
C LEU A 141 -12.74 -9.63 -31.73
N ASP A 142 -11.70 -8.82 -32.00
CA ASP A 142 -10.67 -9.16 -32.94
C ASP A 142 -9.87 -10.39 -32.47
N GLU A 143 -9.51 -11.25 -33.42
CA GLU A 143 -8.72 -12.44 -33.13
C GLU A 143 -7.37 -12.05 -32.50
N GLY A 144 -7.02 -12.70 -31.38
CA GLY A 144 -5.84 -12.38 -30.58
C GLY A 144 -6.02 -11.22 -29.58
N PHE A 145 -7.17 -10.53 -29.60
CA PHE A 145 -7.51 -9.44 -28.69
C PHE A 145 -8.85 -9.64 -27.94
N GLN A 146 -9.36 -10.87 -27.91
CA GLN A 146 -10.64 -11.19 -27.27
C GLN A 146 -10.54 -11.10 -25.75
N ILE A 147 -10.50 -9.87 -25.23
CA ILE A 147 -10.28 -9.54 -23.84
C ILE A 147 -11.27 -8.45 -23.41
N PRO A 148 -11.79 -8.48 -22.18
CA PRO A 148 -12.65 -7.43 -21.66
C PRO A 148 -11.86 -6.12 -21.51
N MET A 149 -12.53 -5.00 -21.77
CA MET A 149 -11.94 -3.66 -21.65
C MET A 149 -11.91 -3.14 -20.21
N PHE A 150 -12.68 -3.78 -19.29
CA PHE A 150 -12.80 -3.35 -17.91
C PHE A 150 -12.41 -4.49 -16.95
N PHE A 151 -11.58 -4.15 -15.98
CA PHE A 151 -11.15 -5.06 -14.93
C PHE A 151 -11.39 -4.43 -13.57
N ASN A 152 -12.01 -5.18 -12.67
CA ASN A 152 -12.05 -4.87 -11.26
C ASN A 152 -10.99 -5.70 -10.55
N VAL A 153 -10.15 -5.03 -9.79
CA VAL A 153 -9.08 -5.68 -9.03
C VAL A 153 -9.30 -5.42 -7.56
N SER A 154 -9.39 -6.49 -6.78
CA SER A 154 -9.44 -6.44 -5.32
C SER A 154 -8.18 -7.09 -4.77
N VAL A 155 -7.52 -6.41 -3.87
CA VAL A 155 -6.22 -6.81 -3.33
C VAL A 155 -6.22 -6.69 -1.81
N ASN A 156 -5.70 -7.71 -1.15
CA ASN A 156 -5.38 -7.66 0.27
C ASN A 156 -3.85 -7.60 0.46
N PHE A 157 -3.39 -6.50 1.00
CA PHE A 157 -1.98 -6.22 1.24
C PHE A 157 -1.67 -6.37 2.73
N VAL A 158 -0.71 -7.23 3.07
CA VAL A 158 -0.23 -7.40 4.44
C VAL A 158 0.95 -6.47 4.67
N TYR A 159 0.79 -5.60 5.66
CA TYR A 159 1.78 -4.60 6.04
C TYR A 159 2.93 -5.24 6.82
N ILE A 160 4.15 -4.95 6.39
CA ILE A 160 5.37 -5.23 7.15
C ILE A 160 5.88 -3.90 7.69
N GLY A 161 5.95 -3.76 9.01
CA GLY A 161 6.35 -2.50 9.64
C GLY A 161 7.74 -2.04 9.20
N LYS A 162 7.87 -0.76 8.83
CA LYS A 162 9.18 -0.11 8.62
C LYS A 162 9.93 0.06 9.95
N TYR A 163 9.17 0.27 11.00
CA TYR A 163 9.63 0.53 12.35
C TYR A 163 8.80 -0.29 13.33
N LEU A 164 9.28 -0.44 14.55
CA LEU A 164 8.52 -1.09 15.61
C LEU A 164 7.25 -0.27 15.89
N PRO A 165 6.05 -0.82 15.64
CA PRO A 165 4.82 -0.08 15.87
C PRO A 165 4.52 0.02 17.37
N THR A 166 4.19 1.21 17.81
CA THR A 166 3.72 1.49 19.17
C THR A 166 2.46 2.32 19.11
N THR A 167 1.72 2.42 20.20
CA THR A 167 0.49 3.24 20.28
C THR A 167 0.72 4.70 19.87
N LEU A 168 1.93 5.22 20.10
CA LEU A 168 2.30 6.60 19.80
C LEU A 168 3.05 6.77 18.49
N SER A 169 3.32 5.67 17.77
CA SER A 169 4.00 5.72 16.47
C SER A 169 3.09 6.31 15.40
N LYS A 170 3.71 6.79 14.36
CA LYS A 170 3.04 7.22 13.13
C LYS A 170 2.59 6.00 12.33
N HIS A 171 1.27 5.81 12.21
CA HIS A 171 0.68 4.70 11.47
C HIS A 171 0.33 5.05 10.01
N TYR A 172 0.27 6.35 9.68
CA TYR A 172 0.05 6.86 8.32
C TYR A 172 1.15 7.84 7.94
N GLU A 173 1.58 7.81 6.68
CA GLU A 173 2.69 8.61 6.17
C GLU A 173 2.31 10.07 5.84
N VAL A 174 1.17 10.54 6.35
CA VAL A 174 0.72 11.91 6.08
C VAL A 174 1.71 12.95 6.64
N PRO A 175 2.05 14.01 5.87
CA PRO A 175 3.15 14.92 6.22
C PRO A 175 2.94 15.76 7.48
N TRP A 176 1.68 15.92 7.91
CA TRP A 176 1.31 16.72 9.09
C TRP A 176 1.17 15.89 10.36
N LEU A 177 1.24 14.55 10.25
CA LEU A 177 1.23 13.65 11.40
C LEU A 177 2.66 13.52 11.92
N GLU A 178 2.85 13.84 13.19
CA GLU A 178 4.14 13.72 13.87
C GLU A 178 4.30 12.31 14.45
N ASP A 179 5.53 11.80 14.37
CA ASP A 179 5.91 10.51 14.96
C ASP A 179 6.45 10.76 16.36
N SER A 180 5.66 10.49 17.38
CA SER A 180 6.05 10.64 18.78
C SER A 180 6.53 9.34 19.44
N GLY A 181 6.50 8.23 18.70
CA GLY A 181 6.82 6.89 19.21
C GLY A 181 8.27 6.46 19.15
N HIS A 182 9.15 7.22 18.51
CA HIS A 182 10.56 6.87 18.32
C HIS A 182 11.49 7.60 19.30
N GLY A 183 11.54 7.13 20.54
CA GLY A 183 12.73 7.32 21.38
C GLY A 183 13.07 8.71 21.92
N ASP A 184 12.49 9.76 21.42
CA ASP A 184 12.85 11.14 21.79
C ASP A 184 12.17 11.64 23.08
N GLY A 185 11.41 10.80 23.76
CA GLY A 185 10.74 11.13 25.03
C GLY A 185 9.70 12.25 24.92
N LYS A 186 9.41 12.76 23.75
CA LYS A 186 8.37 13.74 23.50
C LYS A 186 7.07 13.02 23.16
N TYR A 187 6.40 12.56 24.17
CA TYR A 187 5.04 12.07 24.03
C TYR A 187 4.15 13.20 23.56
N GLN A 188 3.49 13.04 22.43
CA GLN A 188 2.30 13.82 22.17
C GLN A 188 1.28 13.40 23.24
N THR A 189 1.12 14.22 24.24
CA THR A 189 0.08 14.06 25.23
C THR A 189 -1.25 14.38 24.55
N PHE A 190 -1.98 13.33 24.11
CA PHE A 190 -3.41 13.46 23.88
C PHE A 190 -4.15 13.83 25.16
N GLY A 191 -3.46 13.89 26.32
CA GLY A 191 -4.04 13.90 27.63
C GLY A 191 -4.48 15.24 28.18
N ASP A 192 -3.92 16.34 27.72
CA ASP A 192 -4.31 17.69 28.16
C ASP A 192 -5.02 18.46 27.05
N GLN A 193 -5.73 17.77 26.19
CA GLN A 193 -6.56 18.43 25.21
C GLN A 193 -7.80 18.99 25.89
N ASP A 194 -7.74 20.28 26.17
CA ASP A 194 -8.91 21.10 26.32
C ASP A 194 -9.89 20.71 25.20
N PRO A 195 -11.09 20.20 25.53
CA PRO A 195 -12.11 19.83 24.53
C PRO A 195 -12.44 20.94 23.54
N THR A 196 -12.05 22.18 23.81
CA THR A 196 -12.14 23.29 22.86
C THR A 196 -11.04 23.30 21.81
N SER A 197 -9.98 22.48 21.93
CA SER A 197 -8.90 22.38 20.94
C SER A 197 -9.17 21.39 19.81
N LEU A 198 -10.19 20.55 19.93
CA LEU A 198 -10.59 19.54 18.94
C LEU A 198 -11.10 20.11 17.59
N GLY A 199 -11.07 21.41 17.39
CA GLY A 199 -11.52 22.07 16.15
C GLY A 199 -10.44 22.86 15.41
N ARG A 200 -9.20 22.91 15.90
CA ARG A 200 -8.14 23.61 15.16
C ARG A 200 -7.51 22.69 14.11
N VAL A 201 -8.03 22.80 12.91
CA VAL A 201 -7.29 22.35 11.70
C VAL A 201 -5.90 22.97 11.79
N PRO A 202 -4.81 22.18 11.78
CA PRO A 202 -3.46 22.72 11.81
C PRO A 202 -3.31 23.71 10.66
N THR A 203 -3.09 24.96 10.97
CA THR A 203 -2.82 25.99 9.96
C THR A 203 -1.60 25.52 9.16
N ARG A 204 -1.82 25.30 7.90
CA ARG A 204 -0.82 24.90 6.91
C ARG A 204 0.43 25.75 7.15
N LYS A 205 1.50 25.17 7.73
CA LYS A 205 2.80 25.85 7.77
C LYS A 205 3.12 26.20 6.33
N LYS A 206 3.19 27.49 6.01
CA LYS A 206 3.57 27.97 4.70
C LYS A 206 4.89 27.27 4.35
N VAL A 207 4.85 26.37 3.39
CA VAL A 207 6.05 25.88 2.75
C VAL A 207 6.74 27.12 2.23
N LYS A 208 7.91 27.47 2.77
CA LYS A 208 8.74 28.53 2.23
C LYS A 208 9.13 28.07 0.82
N THR A 209 8.38 28.52 -0.17
CA THR A 209 8.80 28.41 -1.56
C THR A 209 10.01 29.32 -1.69
N GLY A 210 11.19 28.72 -1.74
CA GLY A 210 12.45 29.42 -1.98
C GLY A 210 12.56 29.94 -3.42
N TRP A 211 11.63 30.83 -3.81
CA TRP A 211 11.65 31.55 -5.08
C TRP A 211 11.49 33.04 -4.80
N SER A 212 12.51 33.60 -4.18
CA SER A 212 12.69 35.05 -4.19
C SER A 212 14.18 35.34 -4.00
N LYS A 213 14.96 35.14 -5.03
CA LYS A 213 16.23 35.85 -5.22
C LYS A 213 16.55 35.92 -6.72
N GLY A 214 16.51 37.12 -7.20
CA GLY A 214 17.37 37.61 -8.23
C GLY A 214 16.73 38.16 -9.47
N LEU A 215 16.25 39.39 -9.41
CA LEU A 215 16.29 40.33 -10.54
C LEU A 215 16.69 41.68 -9.94
N ASN A 216 17.94 41.95 -10.03
CA ASN A 216 18.51 43.28 -10.22
C ASN A 216 19.51 43.18 -11.34
#